data_c30cd34e982900e5abe2005bfdd66778
#
_entry.id   c30cd34e982900e5abe2005bfdd66778
#
_cell.length_a   1.000
_cell.length_b   1.000
_cell.length_c   1.000
_cell.angle_alpha   90.00
_cell.angle_beta   90.00
_cell.angle_gamma   90.00
#
_symmetry.space_group_name_H-M   'P 1'
#
loop_
_entity.id
_entity.type
_entity.pdbx_description
1 polymer ?
#
loop_
_entity_poly.entity_id
_entity_poly.type
_entity_poly.pdbx_seq_one_letter_code
_entity_poly.pdbx_strand_id
1 'polypeptide(L)'
;MSKQANDYDFSSIEPKWQAQWEADKTFYTRESKEAPKYYILDMFPYPSGAGLHIGHPEGYTASDALKRFKKAQGHNVLHPMGWDAFGLPTEQYAIKTGTHPKATTAENVGNFKRQLRSLGFSYDWSREINTTDPDYFRWTQWIFKQLFKRGLAYVEDKPVWFCPELGTVLANEEVLTTPEGPRSERGHFPVERRPIRQWVLRITDYAERLIAGLKDLDWPDSTKRLQENWIGRSEGAEIDFPIADSPEQLKVFTTRADTLYGASYMVIAPEHPLLAALTSPQQAQAVQDYVEAARSKSDLERAELAKEKTGVFSGAYAINPINQQRLPIWVADYVLMSYGTGAIMAVPAHDQRDFEFAQCFDLEVLPVIQAPEKENESPQQDMQTAYTGPGK
;
A
#
# COMPACT_ATOMS: atom_id res chain seq x y z
N MET A 1 34.16 -41.91 21.16
CA MET A 1 34.17 -41.82 19.70
C MET A 1 35.39 -41.02 19.31
N SER A 2 36.38 -41.62 18.65
CA SER A 2 37.58 -40.93 18.17
C SER A 2 37.22 -39.95 17.08
N LYS A 3 37.53 -38.66 17.27
CA LYS A 3 37.44 -37.65 16.19
C LYS A 3 38.25 -38.16 15.03
N GLN A 4 37.63 -38.41 13.87
CA GLN A 4 38.35 -38.68 12.64
C GLN A 4 39.12 -37.39 12.24
N ALA A 5 40.37 -37.55 11.84
CA ALA A 5 41.32 -36.46 11.57
C ALA A 5 40.94 -35.55 10.38
N ASN A 6 39.76 -35.70 9.79
CA ASN A 6 39.24 -34.99 8.63
C ASN A 6 37.95 -34.19 8.87
N ASP A 7 37.48 -34.09 10.10
CA ASP A 7 36.24 -33.31 10.38
C ASP A 7 36.58 -31.81 10.38
N TYR A 8 35.76 -31.03 9.65
CA TYR A 8 35.81 -29.57 9.68
C TYR A 8 35.46 -29.04 11.06
N ASP A 9 36.46 -28.59 11.83
CA ASP A 9 36.27 -28.01 13.15
C ASP A 9 35.90 -26.53 13.02
N PHE A 10 34.60 -26.28 12.77
CA PHE A 10 34.07 -24.92 12.63
C PHE A 10 34.30 -24.06 13.88
N SER A 11 34.35 -24.65 15.06
CA SER A 11 34.49 -23.93 16.33
C SER A 11 35.87 -23.29 16.52
N SER A 12 36.88 -23.78 15.86
CA SER A 12 38.24 -23.22 15.87
C SER A 12 38.61 -22.47 14.57
N ILE A 13 38.13 -22.97 13.44
CA ILE A 13 38.50 -22.43 12.12
C ILE A 13 37.75 -21.10 11.83
N GLU A 14 36.46 -21.05 12.05
CA GLU A 14 35.66 -19.86 11.70
C GLU A 14 36.04 -18.62 12.52
N PRO A 15 36.14 -18.68 13.87
CA PRO A 15 36.57 -17.52 14.65
C PRO A 15 37.97 -17.04 14.29
N LYS A 16 38.89 -17.96 13.96
CA LYS A 16 40.22 -17.59 13.52
C LYS A 16 40.21 -16.73 12.26
N TRP A 17 39.45 -17.16 11.24
CA TRP A 17 39.37 -16.41 9.98
C TRP A 17 38.56 -15.10 10.12
N GLN A 18 37.53 -15.09 10.90
CA GLN A 18 36.76 -13.86 11.20
C GLN A 18 37.68 -12.81 11.87
N ALA A 19 38.46 -13.23 12.87
CA ALA A 19 39.43 -12.33 13.51
C ALA A 19 40.52 -11.81 12.53
N GLN A 20 41.01 -12.68 11.64
CA GLN A 20 41.99 -12.28 10.61
C GLN A 20 41.38 -11.26 9.64
N TRP A 21 40.18 -11.50 9.13
CA TRP A 21 39.48 -10.58 8.22
C TRP A 21 39.25 -9.18 8.83
N GLU A 22 38.94 -9.14 10.11
CA GLU A 22 38.76 -7.87 10.83
C GLU A 22 40.11 -7.14 11.01
N ALA A 23 41.16 -7.86 11.42
CA ALA A 23 42.50 -7.29 11.60
C ALA A 23 43.06 -6.71 10.29
N ASP A 24 42.88 -7.44 9.19
CA ASP A 24 43.37 -7.03 7.87
C ASP A 24 42.43 -6.04 7.17
N LYS A 25 41.28 -5.73 7.77
CA LYS A 25 40.23 -4.92 7.15
C LYS A 25 39.83 -5.46 5.76
N THR A 26 39.76 -6.79 5.64
CA THR A 26 39.63 -7.49 4.35
C THR A 26 38.40 -7.03 3.56
N PHE A 27 37.30 -6.74 4.23
CA PHE A 27 36.02 -6.36 3.61
C PHE A 27 35.69 -4.87 3.67
N TYR A 28 36.64 -4.06 4.15
CA TYR A 28 36.44 -2.62 4.22
C TYR A 28 36.54 -1.99 2.83
N THR A 29 35.65 -1.02 2.58
CA THR A 29 35.64 -0.25 1.34
C THR A 29 36.75 0.79 1.35
N ARG A 30 37.54 0.85 0.29
CA ARG A 30 38.64 1.82 0.17
C ARG A 30 38.12 3.10 -0.50
N GLU A 31 38.61 4.25 -0.04
CA GLU A 31 38.38 5.52 -0.72
C GLU A 31 39.36 5.63 -1.91
N SER A 32 39.08 4.91 -3.00
CA SER A 32 39.85 4.89 -4.21
C SER A 32 39.00 5.12 -5.44
N LYS A 33 39.55 5.84 -6.43
CA LYS A 33 38.96 6.02 -7.75
C LYS A 33 39.51 5.06 -8.81
N GLU A 34 40.49 4.25 -8.46
CA GLU A 34 41.23 3.39 -9.39
C GLU A 34 40.48 2.08 -9.72
N ALA A 35 39.81 1.50 -8.73
CA ALA A 35 39.05 0.27 -8.93
C ALA A 35 37.57 0.57 -9.32
N PRO A 36 36.98 -0.25 -10.19
CA PRO A 36 35.55 -0.13 -10.51
C PRO A 36 34.72 -0.30 -9.23
N LYS A 37 33.74 0.59 -9.05
CA LYS A 37 32.90 0.60 -7.87
C LYS A 37 31.75 -0.40 -8.03
N TYR A 38 31.37 -1.03 -6.93
CA TYR A 38 30.16 -1.82 -6.85
C TYR A 38 29.44 -1.55 -5.52
N TYR A 39 28.15 -1.40 -5.54
CA TYR A 39 27.36 -1.07 -4.34
C TYR A 39 26.30 -2.14 -4.11
N ILE A 40 26.29 -2.72 -2.92
CA ILE A 40 25.34 -3.75 -2.49
C ILE A 40 24.62 -3.21 -1.25
N LEU A 41 23.31 -3.27 -1.28
CA LEU A 41 22.44 -2.93 -0.16
C LEU A 41 21.60 -4.13 0.23
N ASP A 42 21.58 -4.43 1.52
CA ASP A 42 20.62 -5.32 2.13
C ASP A 42 19.48 -4.53 2.75
N MET A 43 18.33 -5.17 2.91
CA MET A 43 17.29 -4.67 3.76
C MET A 43 17.75 -4.85 5.21
N PHE A 44 18.24 -3.77 5.83
CA PHE A 44 18.79 -3.81 7.18
C PHE A 44 17.69 -4.06 8.23
N PRO A 45 17.99 -4.79 9.34
CA PRO A 45 16.98 -5.31 10.23
C PRO A 45 16.45 -4.26 11.21
N TYR A 46 15.20 -4.46 11.67
CA TYR A 46 14.66 -3.83 12.87
C TYR A 46 15.24 -4.53 14.11
N PRO A 47 15.96 -3.84 15.00
CA PRO A 47 16.48 -4.44 16.23
C PRO A 47 15.42 -4.50 17.33
N SER A 48 14.20 -4.94 16.99
CA SER A 48 13.04 -4.99 17.89
C SER A 48 12.89 -6.30 18.66
N GLY A 49 13.63 -7.34 18.27
CA GLY A 49 13.62 -8.65 18.90
C GLY A 49 14.97 -9.01 19.52
N ALA A 50 15.01 -10.16 20.21
CA ALA A 50 16.22 -10.64 20.90
C ALA A 50 17.32 -11.13 19.94
N GLY A 51 17.07 -11.21 18.63
CA GLY A 51 18.05 -11.66 17.64
C GLY A 51 17.44 -11.89 16.26
N LEU A 52 18.30 -12.34 15.34
CA LEU A 52 17.91 -12.68 13.96
C LEU A 52 16.96 -13.88 13.92
N HIS A 53 16.00 -13.86 12.99
CA HIS A 53 15.26 -15.04 12.58
C HIS A 53 15.84 -15.59 11.27
N ILE A 54 15.46 -16.82 10.88
CA ILE A 54 16.05 -17.54 9.75
C ILE A 54 15.94 -16.79 8.42
N GLY A 55 14.92 -15.96 8.21
CA GLY A 55 14.74 -15.17 7.01
C GLY A 55 15.80 -14.08 6.80
N HIS A 56 16.45 -13.60 7.85
CA HIS A 56 17.53 -12.62 7.69
C HIS A 56 18.76 -13.20 6.96
N PRO A 57 19.34 -14.36 7.41
CA PRO A 57 20.49 -14.97 6.74
C PRO A 57 20.20 -15.36 5.28
N GLU A 58 18.98 -15.65 4.90
CA GLU A 58 18.62 -16.04 3.53
C GLU A 58 19.06 -14.97 2.52
N GLY A 59 18.55 -13.74 2.66
CA GLY A 59 18.93 -12.62 1.78
C GLY A 59 20.38 -12.19 1.93
N TYR A 60 20.88 -12.13 3.18
CA TYR A 60 22.22 -11.68 3.48
C TYR A 60 23.31 -12.63 2.96
N THR A 61 23.02 -13.93 2.86
CA THR A 61 23.95 -14.89 2.25
C THR A 61 24.10 -14.65 0.76
N ALA A 62 23.03 -14.32 0.05
CA ALA A 62 23.08 -14.04 -1.38
C ALA A 62 23.91 -12.78 -1.67
N SER A 63 23.66 -11.70 -0.93
CA SER A 63 24.42 -10.43 -1.07
C SER A 63 25.89 -10.57 -0.65
N ASP A 64 26.19 -11.38 0.38
CA ASP A 64 27.56 -11.71 0.79
C ASP A 64 28.31 -12.47 -0.29
N ALA A 65 27.69 -13.48 -0.90
CA ALA A 65 28.27 -14.22 -2.02
C ALA A 65 28.58 -13.28 -3.19
N LEU A 66 27.65 -12.38 -3.53
CA LEU A 66 27.85 -11.38 -4.58
C LEU A 66 29.00 -10.42 -4.24
N LYS A 67 29.10 -9.96 -2.99
CA LYS A 67 30.20 -9.10 -2.55
C LYS A 67 31.54 -9.78 -2.73
N ARG A 68 31.67 -11.03 -2.26
CA ARG A 68 32.93 -11.80 -2.38
C ARG A 68 33.30 -12.02 -3.83
N PHE A 69 32.33 -12.35 -4.68
CA PHE A 69 32.55 -12.52 -6.12
C PHE A 69 33.04 -11.22 -6.78
N LYS A 70 32.34 -10.11 -6.56
CA LYS A 70 32.75 -8.80 -7.13
C LYS A 70 34.08 -8.33 -6.62
N LYS A 71 34.39 -8.56 -5.35
CA LYS A 71 35.70 -8.26 -4.79
C LYS A 71 36.81 -9.10 -5.44
N ALA A 72 36.59 -10.40 -5.66
CA ALA A 72 37.52 -11.28 -6.37
C ALA A 72 37.76 -10.84 -7.82
N GLN A 73 36.78 -10.19 -8.45
CA GLN A 73 36.93 -9.56 -9.78
C GLN A 73 37.65 -8.19 -9.74
N GLY A 74 38.12 -7.73 -8.58
CA GLY A 74 38.86 -6.48 -8.45
C GLY A 74 38.01 -5.23 -8.20
N HIS A 75 36.70 -5.38 -7.98
CA HIS A 75 35.87 -4.23 -7.64
C HIS A 75 36.09 -3.72 -6.21
N ASN A 76 35.97 -2.40 -6.05
CA ASN A 76 35.85 -1.77 -4.74
C ASN A 76 34.37 -1.80 -4.32
N VAL A 77 34.03 -2.73 -3.44
CA VAL A 77 32.62 -3.01 -3.10
C VAL A 77 32.24 -2.32 -1.80
N LEU A 78 31.22 -1.46 -1.84
CA LEU A 78 30.56 -0.93 -0.65
C LEU A 78 29.37 -1.83 -0.31
N HIS A 79 29.42 -2.45 0.87
CA HIS A 79 28.35 -3.29 1.44
C HIS A 79 28.21 -2.98 2.92
N PRO A 80 27.45 -1.95 3.29
CA PRO A 80 27.24 -1.53 4.67
C PRO A 80 26.20 -2.40 5.37
N MET A 81 26.15 -2.30 6.69
CA MET A 81 25.09 -2.79 7.53
C MET A 81 24.59 -1.67 8.45
N GLY A 82 23.38 -1.81 8.94
CA GLY A 82 22.78 -0.83 9.84
C GLY A 82 21.59 -1.36 10.59
N TRP A 83 20.93 -0.45 11.34
CA TRP A 83 19.83 -0.77 12.23
C TRP A 83 18.68 0.21 11.97
N ASP A 84 17.53 -0.30 11.57
CA ASP A 84 16.30 0.47 11.52
C ASP A 84 15.67 0.50 12.90
N ALA A 85 16.16 1.43 13.72
CA ALA A 85 16.01 1.37 15.16
C ALA A 85 14.82 2.16 15.72
N PHE A 86 14.15 3.01 14.93
CA PHE A 86 12.86 3.57 15.28
C PHE A 86 11.74 2.54 15.08
N GLY A 87 10.74 2.54 15.94
CA GLY A 87 9.58 1.71 15.71
C GLY A 87 8.71 1.44 16.91
N LEU A 88 7.42 1.25 16.67
CA LEU A 88 6.39 0.95 17.66
C LEU A 88 6.72 -0.26 18.55
N PRO A 89 7.31 -1.39 18.08
CA PRO A 89 7.62 -2.51 18.95
C PRO A 89 8.56 -2.17 20.11
N THR A 90 9.58 -1.36 19.86
CA THR A 90 10.52 -0.93 20.91
C THR A 90 9.85 0.03 21.88
N GLU A 91 8.98 0.93 21.39
CA GLU A 91 8.22 1.85 22.23
C GLU A 91 7.22 1.11 23.13
N GLN A 92 6.48 0.15 22.58
CA GLN A 92 5.56 -0.69 23.35
C GLN A 92 6.30 -1.54 24.41
N TYR A 93 7.47 -2.06 24.08
CA TYR A 93 8.31 -2.75 25.06
C TYR A 93 8.76 -1.82 26.18
N ALA A 94 9.14 -0.59 25.85
CA ALA A 94 9.52 0.42 26.83
C ALA A 94 8.36 0.76 27.78
N ILE A 95 7.15 0.96 27.29
CA ILE A 95 5.95 1.19 28.09
C ILE A 95 5.70 0.00 29.04
N LYS A 96 5.76 -1.22 28.51
CA LYS A 96 5.48 -2.44 29.28
C LYS A 96 6.51 -2.71 30.38
N THR A 97 7.78 -2.42 30.13
CA THR A 97 8.89 -2.78 31.04
C THR A 97 9.43 -1.61 31.87
N GLY A 98 9.06 -0.36 31.54
CA GLY A 98 9.66 0.83 32.11
C GLY A 98 11.11 1.08 31.66
N THR A 99 11.60 0.38 30.64
CA THR A 99 12.98 0.49 30.13
C THR A 99 13.02 1.52 29.02
N HIS A 100 13.99 2.46 29.08
CA HIS A 100 14.12 3.46 28.03
C HIS A 100 14.44 2.81 26.66
N PRO A 101 13.76 3.16 25.55
CA PRO A 101 13.94 2.53 24.23
C PRO A 101 15.40 2.46 23.78
N LYS A 102 16.18 3.49 24.03
CA LYS A 102 17.61 3.54 23.67
C LYS A 102 18.42 2.40 24.30
N ALA A 103 18.13 2.03 25.54
CA ALA A 103 18.85 0.95 26.22
C ALA A 103 18.54 -0.41 25.59
N THR A 104 17.26 -0.71 25.40
CA THR A 104 16.81 -1.94 24.73
C THR A 104 17.35 -2.05 23.31
N THR A 105 17.29 -0.95 22.54
CA THR A 105 17.83 -0.91 21.18
C THR A 105 19.33 -1.20 21.15
N ALA A 106 20.11 -0.61 22.07
CA ALA A 106 21.55 -0.84 22.12
C ALA A 106 21.90 -2.30 22.43
N GLU A 107 21.17 -2.93 23.35
CA GLU A 107 21.33 -4.35 23.70
C GLU A 107 21.01 -5.25 22.49
N ASN A 108 19.86 -5.03 21.85
CA ASN A 108 19.43 -5.80 20.68
C ASN A 108 20.42 -5.65 19.52
N VAL A 109 20.84 -4.42 19.21
CA VAL A 109 21.88 -4.15 18.17
C VAL A 109 23.17 -4.93 18.48
N GLY A 110 23.62 -4.93 19.73
CA GLY A 110 24.79 -5.71 20.16
C GLY A 110 24.63 -7.20 19.85
N ASN A 111 23.46 -7.76 20.15
CA ASN A 111 23.17 -9.19 19.88
C ASN A 111 23.08 -9.50 18.39
N PHE A 112 22.35 -8.70 17.60
CA PHE A 112 22.25 -8.85 16.15
C PHE A 112 23.64 -8.78 15.48
N LYS A 113 24.44 -7.79 15.87
CA LYS A 113 25.82 -7.62 15.35
C LYS A 113 26.69 -8.84 15.66
N ARG A 114 26.60 -9.38 16.88
CA ARG A 114 27.31 -10.59 17.26
C ARG A 114 26.90 -11.78 16.39
N GLN A 115 25.58 -11.96 16.15
CA GLN A 115 25.06 -13.04 15.30
C GLN A 115 25.51 -12.89 13.83
N LEU A 116 25.41 -11.69 13.25
CA LEU A 116 25.86 -11.42 11.88
C LEU A 116 27.38 -11.68 11.70
N ARG A 117 28.18 -11.31 12.71
CA ARG A 117 29.61 -11.59 12.72
C ARG A 117 29.90 -13.07 12.80
N SER A 118 29.16 -13.82 13.62
CA SER A 118 29.36 -15.27 13.75
C SER A 118 29.00 -16.04 12.47
N LEU A 119 28.14 -15.50 11.61
CA LEU A 119 27.85 -16.03 10.28
C LEU A 119 28.96 -15.71 9.25
N GLY A 120 29.93 -14.87 9.62
CA GLY A 120 31.09 -14.55 8.79
C GLY A 120 30.78 -13.65 7.59
N PHE A 121 29.67 -12.91 7.61
CA PHE A 121 29.32 -11.99 6.53
C PHE A 121 30.35 -10.88 6.34
N SER A 122 30.57 -10.51 5.08
CA SER A 122 31.61 -9.58 4.65
C SER A 122 31.19 -8.11 4.70
N TYR A 123 30.37 -7.71 5.67
CA TYR A 123 29.98 -6.31 5.82
C TYR A 123 31.17 -5.38 6.12
N ASP A 124 31.06 -4.16 5.63
CA ASP A 124 31.98 -3.08 6.03
C ASP A 124 31.48 -2.43 7.32
N TRP A 125 31.93 -2.96 8.46
CA TRP A 125 31.52 -2.49 9.78
C TRP A 125 31.99 -1.06 10.10
N SER A 126 32.92 -0.50 9.32
CA SER A 126 33.29 0.92 9.45
C SER A 126 32.20 1.86 8.89
N ARG A 127 31.28 1.32 8.12
CA ARG A 127 30.14 2.02 7.52
C ARG A 127 28.80 1.66 8.19
N GLU A 128 28.86 1.11 9.41
CA GLU A 128 27.69 0.81 10.21
C GLU A 128 26.90 2.09 10.51
N ILE A 129 25.57 2.03 10.38
CA ILE A 129 24.66 3.13 10.68
C ILE A 129 23.58 2.71 11.66
N ASN A 130 23.02 3.68 12.39
CA ASN A 130 21.83 3.50 13.19
C ASN A 130 20.88 4.67 12.92
N THR A 131 19.66 4.39 12.52
CA THR A 131 18.69 5.43 12.14
C THR A 131 18.32 6.36 13.31
N THR A 132 18.53 5.93 14.56
CA THR A 132 18.30 6.76 15.76
C THR A 132 19.50 7.61 16.18
N ASP A 133 20.62 7.51 15.48
CA ASP A 133 21.76 8.40 15.77
C ASP A 133 21.47 9.82 15.28
N PRO A 134 21.76 10.87 16.10
CA PRO A 134 21.55 12.26 15.70
C PRO A 134 22.25 12.63 14.38
N ASP A 135 23.41 12.09 14.13
CA ASP A 135 24.17 12.32 12.89
C ASP A 135 23.51 11.68 11.66
N TYR A 136 22.67 10.67 11.86
CA TYR A 136 21.87 10.07 10.80
C TYR A 136 20.55 10.81 10.61
N PHE A 137 19.69 10.90 11.65
CA PHE A 137 18.34 11.42 11.47
C PHE A 137 18.29 12.92 11.18
N ARG A 138 19.34 13.70 11.45
CA ARG A 138 19.43 15.09 10.99
C ARG A 138 19.24 15.23 9.47
N TRP A 139 19.65 14.23 8.70
CA TRP A 139 19.46 14.23 7.25
C TRP A 139 18.00 13.94 6.86
N THR A 140 17.32 13.05 7.58
CA THR A 140 15.87 12.85 7.43
C THR A 140 15.11 14.15 7.71
N GLN A 141 15.47 14.85 8.78
CA GLN A 141 14.91 16.16 9.11
C GLN A 141 15.23 17.22 8.05
N TRP A 142 16.44 17.20 7.48
CA TRP A 142 16.81 18.10 6.41
C TRP A 142 15.99 17.85 5.15
N ILE A 143 15.79 16.58 4.77
CA ILE A 143 14.95 16.18 3.62
C ILE A 143 13.51 16.66 3.85
N PHE A 144 12.94 16.42 5.02
CA PHE A 144 11.61 16.91 5.37
C PHE A 144 11.50 18.44 5.21
N LYS A 145 12.49 19.19 5.69
CA LYS A 145 12.54 20.65 5.52
C LYS A 145 12.60 21.07 4.04
N GLN A 146 13.26 20.29 3.16
CA GLN A 146 13.25 20.56 1.73
C GLN A 146 11.88 20.29 1.10
N LEU A 147 11.21 19.20 1.53
CA LEU A 147 9.83 18.91 1.08
C LEU A 147 8.86 20.00 1.53
N PHE A 148 8.94 20.43 2.78
CA PHE A 148 8.12 21.51 3.31
C PHE A 148 8.32 22.83 2.53
N LYS A 149 9.56 23.23 2.28
CA LYS A 149 9.89 24.44 1.49
C LYS A 149 9.34 24.41 0.05
N ARG A 150 9.10 23.23 -0.49
CA ARG A 150 8.53 23.02 -1.82
C ARG A 150 7.01 22.81 -1.82
N GLY A 151 6.34 22.92 -0.67
CA GLY A 151 4.91 22.64 -0.54
C GLY A 151 4.53 21.17 -0.68
N LEU A 152 5.52 20.26 -0.63
CA LEU A 152 5.32 18.80 -0.72
C LEU A 152 5.04 18.16 0.64
N ALA A 153 5.32 18.85 1.73
CA ALA A 153 4.91 18.47 3.07
C ALA A 153 3.97 19.55 3.62
N TYR A 154 2.82 19.17 4.11
CA TYR A 154 1.79 20.08 4.62
C TYR A 154 1.02 19.42 5.77
N VAL A 155 0.20 20.20 6.47
CA VAL A 155 -0.61 19.71 7.58
C VAL A 155 -2.07 19.67 7.15
N GLU A 156 -2.74 18.56 7.44
CA GLU A 156 -4.15 18.35 7.13
C GLU A 156 -4.81 17.46 8.17
N ASP A 157 -6.11 17.63 8.38
CA ASP A 157 -6.92 16.71 9.17
C ASP A 157 -7.32 15.53 8.27
N LYS A 158 -6.66 14.37 8.49
CA LYS A 158 -6.89 13.13 7.74
C LYS A 158 -7.62 12.10 8.60
N PRO A 159 -8.67 11.44 8.08
CA PRO A 159 -9.25 10.28 8.74
C PRO A 159 -8.23 9.12 8.73
N VAL A 160 -7.80 8.73 9.92
CA VAL A 160 -6.82 7.65 10.12
C VAL A 160 -7.34 6.64 11.11
N TRP A 161 -6.81 5.42 11.07
CA TRP A 161 -7.04 4.44 12.11
C TRP A 161 -6.27 4.83 13.36
N PHE A 162 -6.97 4.89 14.48
CA PHE A 162 -6.39 5.16 15.79
C PHE A 162 -6.73 4.03 16.75
N CYS A 163 -5.73 3.55 17.48
CA CYS A 163 -5.90 2.58 18.54
C CYS A 163 -5.68 3.25 19.89
N PRO A 164 -6.73 3.45 20.71
CA PRO A 164 -6.60 4.09 22.02
C PRO A 164 -5.64 3.34 22.95
N GLU A 165 -5.70 2.01 22.97
CA GLU A 165 -4.88 1.17 23.85
C GLU A 165 -3.40 1.20 23.48
N LEU A 166 -3.08 1.29 22.20
CA LEU A 166 -1.69 1.47 21.74
C LEU A 166 -1.23 2.93 21.77
N GLY A 167 -2.19 3.89 21.87
CA GLY A 167 -1.93 5.31 21.89
C GLY A 167 -1.34 5.86 20.57
N THR A 168 -1.63 5.20 19.42
CA THR A 168 -1.01 5.54 18.15
C THR A 168 -1.97 5.36 16.97
N VAL A 169 -1.61 5.96 15.82
CA VAL A 169 -2.24 5.70 14.52
C VAL A 169 -1.66 4.41 13.91
N LEU A 170 -2.48 3.75 13.11
CA LEU A 170 -2.13 2.51 12.43
C LEU A 170 -2.30 2.69 10.91
N ALA A 171 -1.44 2.01 10.14
CA ALA A 171 -1.63 1.84 8.72
C ALA A 171 -2.78 0.87 8.43
N ASN A 172 -3.32 0.89 7.20
CA ASN A 172 -4.42 -0.02 6.83
C ASN A 172 -4.03 -1.49 7.02
N GLU A 173 -2.78 -1.84 6.72
CA GLU A 173 -2.22 -3.20 6.81
C GLU A 173 -2.08 -3.70 8.25
N GLU A 174 -2.11 -2.79 9.23
CA GLU A 174 -2.04 -3.11 10.67
C GLU A 174 -3.43 -3.24 11.32
N VAL A 175 -4.50 -3.17 10.53
CA VAL A 175 -5.89 -3.28 11.00
C VAL A 175 -6.52 -4.53 10.43
N LEU A 176 -7.00 -5.39 11.33
CA LEU A 176 -7.69 -6.63 11.01
C LEU A 176 -9.20 -6.41 11.06
N THR A 177 -9.89 -6.84 10.03
CA THR A 177 -11.36 -6.89 10.04
C THR A 177 -11.83 -8.12 10.76
N THR A 178 -12.63 -7.95 11.80
CA THR A 178 -13.24 -9.03 12.57
C THR A 178 -14.76 -8.88 12.63
N PRO A 179 -15.53 -9.95 12.95
CA PRO A 179 -16.98 -9.86 13.11
C PRO A 179 -17.42 -8.83 14.16
N GLU A 180 -16.57 -8.53 15.15
CA GLU A 180 -16.82 -7.55 16.20
C GLU A 180 -16.37 -6.13 15.83
N GLY A 181 -15.88 -5.92 14.59
CA GLY A 181 -15.36 -4.66 14.09
C GLY A 181 -13.83 -4.64 13.90
N PRO A 182 -13.27 -3.51 13.44
CA PRO A 182 -11.86 -3.39 13.14
C PRO A 182 -11.01 -3.47 14.41
N ARG A 183 -9.89 -4.22 14.33
CA ARG A 183 -8.95 -4.43 15.44
C ARG A 183 -7.51 -4.28 15.00
N SER A 184 -6.64 -3.84 15.90
CA SER A 184 -5.19 -3.79 15.63
C SER A 184 -4.63 -5.21 15.45
N GLU A 185 -3.72 -5.40 14.48
CA GLU A 185 -2.96 -6.64 14.33
C GLU A 185 -2.22 -7.00 15.63
N ARG A 186 -1.63 -6.00 16.28
CA ARG A 186 -0.94 -6.16 17.55
C ARG A 186 -1.90 -5.95 18.71
N GLY A 187 -2.09 -6.99 19.49
CA GLY A 187 -2.88 -6.98 20.71
C GLY A 187 -4.39 -7.11 20.50
N HIS A 188 -4.87 -7.16 19.27
CA HIS A 188 -6.29 -7.29 18.92
C HIS A 188 -7.22 -6.28 19.62
N PHE A 189 -6.71 -5.04 19.80
CA PHE A 189 -7.46 -3.95 20.42
C PHE A 189 -8.44 -3.32 19.44
N PRO A 190 -9.59 -2.80 19.91
CA PRO A 190 -10.49 -2.02 19.07
C PRO A 190 -9.80 -0.81 18.47
N VAL A 191 -10.09 -0.50 17.22
CA VAL A 191 -9.59 0.68 16.52
C VAL A 191 -10.75 1.49 15.95
N GLU A 192 -10.54 2.80 15.83
CA GLU A 192 -11.56 3.71 15.29
C GLU A 192 -10.97 4.60 14.20
N ARG A 193 -11.77 4.98 13.22
CA ARG A 193 -11.39 6.01 12.26
C ARG A 193 -11.79 7.38 12.81
N ARG A 194 -10.83 8.27 12.92
CA ARG A 194 -11.07 9.65 13.31
C ARG A 194 -10.15 10.62 12.57
N PRO A 195 -10.60 11.86 12.30
CA PRO A 195 -9.72 12.87 11.73
C PRO A 195 -8.67 13.26 12.77
N ILE A 196 -7.40 13.21 12.38
CA ILE A 196 -6.28 13.66 13.21
C ILE A 196 -5.46 14.63 12.36
N ARG A 197 -5.15 15.78 12.95
CA ARG A 197 -4.26 16.76 12.35
C ARG A 197 -2.83 16.22 12.33
N GLN A 198 -2.29 16.04 11.12
CA GLN A 198 -0.96 15.45 10.95
C GLN A 198 -0.25 15.95 9.70
N TRP A 199 1.04 15.68 9.63
CA TRP A 199 1.82 15.92 8.44
C TRP A 199 1.46 14.94 7.32
N VAL A 200 1.32 15.49 6.13
CA VAL A 200 1.05 14.74 4.91
C VAL A 200 2.11 15.07 3.86
N LEU A 201 2.57 14.05 3.13
CA LEU A 201 3.47 14.21 1.99
C LEU A 201 2.69 14.06 0.69
N ARG A 202 2.88 14.99 -0.24
CA ARG A 202 2.22 14.99 -1.56
C ARG A 202 2.95 14.04 -2.52
N ILE A 203 2.91 12.74 -2.19
CA ILE A 203 3.62 11.70 -2.95
C ILE A 203 3.07 11.51 -4.36
N THR A 204 1.79 11.79 -4.59
CA THR A 204 1.11 11.65 -5.89
C THR A 204 1.67 12.58 -6.96
N ASP A 205 2.31 13.71 -6.60
CA ASP A 205 2.99 14.59 -7.55
C ASP A 205 4.17 13.91 -8.28
N TYR A 206 4.62 12.77 -7.78
CA TYR A 206 5.71 11.97 -8.35
C TYR A 206 5.24 10.73 -9.13
N ALA A 207 3.95 10.44 -9.16
CA ALA A 207 3.39 9.23 -9.75
C ALA A 207 3.86 8.98 -11.19
N GLU A 208 3.70 9.97 -12.08
CA GLU A 208 4.13 9.89 -13.48
C GLU A 208 5.65 9.71 -13.63
N ARG A 209 6.44 10.41 -12.80
CA ARG A 209 7.90 10.30 -12.83
C ARG A 209 8.38 8.94 -12.35
N LEU A 210 7.71 8.35 -11.36
CA LEU A 210 8.01 7.00 -10.88
C LEU A 210 7.75 5.96 -11.96
N ILE A 211 6.60 6.03 -12.66
CA ILE A 211 6.28 5.13 -13.78
C ILE A 211 7.33 5.31 -14.91
N ALA A 212 7.61 6.55 -15.29
CA ALA A 212 8.57 6.82 -16.36
C ALA A 212 9.96 6.28 -16.04
N GLY A 213 10.41 6.42 -14.78
CA GLY A 213 11.71 5.95 -14.31
C GLY A 213 11.88 4.42 -14.30
N LEU A 214 10.81 3.64 -14.28
CA LEU A 214 10.88 2.18 -14.33
C LEU A 214 11.45 1.66 -15.66
N LYS A 215 11.32 2.43 -16.75
CA LYS A 215 11.77 2.01 -18.09
C LYS A 215 13.29 1.83 -18.17
N ASP A 216 14.04 2.65 -17.43
CA ASP A 216 15.50 2.69 -17.45
C ASP A 216 16.14 1.72 -16.43
N LEU A 217 15.33 0.99 -15.65
CA LEU A 217 15.81 0.06 -14.65
C LEU A 217 15.99 -1.35 -15.23
N ASP A 218 17.14 -1.98 -14.90
CA ASP A 218 17.38 -3.40 -15.14
C ASP A 218 16.79 -4.25 -14.00
N TRP A 219 15.45 -4.19 -13.88
CA TRP A 219 14.69 -4.91 -12.87
C TRP A 219 13.82 -5.98 -13.51
N PRO A 220 13.43 -7.03 -12.77
CA PRO A 220 12.46 -8.02 -13.25
C PRO A 220 11.14 -7.35 -13.67
N ASP A 221 10.57 -7.80 -14.80
CA ASP A 221 9.31 -7.25 -15.33
C ASP A 221 8.15 -7.38 -14.34
N SER A 222 8.14 -8.45 -13.53
CA SER A 222 7.14 -8.63 -12.48
C SER A 222 7.18 -7.52 -11.45
N THR A 223 8.38 -7.08 -11.04
CA THR A 223 8.58 -5.98 -10.08
C THR A 223 8.12 -4.65 -10.69
N LYS A 224 8.46 -4.38 -11.96
CA LYS A 224 8.02 -3.16 -12.66
C LYS A 224 6.49 -3.10 -12.73
N ARG A 225 5.85 -4.21 -13.16
CA ARG A 225 4.38 -4.31 -13.24
C ARG A 225 3.69 -4.13 -11.88
N LEU A 226 4.25 -4.68 -10.81
CA LEU A 226 3.69 -4.46 -9.46
C LEU A 226 3.70 -2.99 -9.08
N GLN A 227 4.76 -2.24 -9.39
CA GLN A 227 4.83 -0.81 -9.11
C GLN A 227 3.92 0.02 -10.01
N GLU A 228 3.82 -0.30 -11.30
CA GLU A 228 2.88 0.33 -12.23
C GLU A 228 1.43 0.13 -11.77
N ASN A 229 1.07 -1.09 -11.39
CA ASN A 229 -0.26 -1.42 -10.89
C ASN A 229 -0.57 -0.73 -9.55
N TRP A 230 0.43 -0.61 -8.67
CA TRP A 230 0.27 0.11 -7.40
C TRP A 230 -0.01 1.60 -7.61
N ILE A 231 0.72 2.24 -8.52
CA ILE A 231 0.48 3.65 -8.88
C ILE A 231 -0.88 3.79 -9.57
N GLY A 232 -1.26 2.82 -10.42
CA GLY A 232 -2.60 2.72 -10.98
C GLY A 232 -2.97 3.89 -11.90
N ARG A 233 -2.08 4.25 -12.87
CA ARG A 233 -2.41 5.29 -13.85
C ARG A 233 -3.68 4.91 -14.61
N SER A 234 -4.65 5.81 -14.59
CA SER A 234 -5.96 5.63 -15.21
C SER A 234 -6.24 6.80 -16.16
N GLU A 235 -6.67 6.47 -17.37
CA GLU A 235 -7.10 7.46 -18.36
C GLU A 235 -8.59 7.28 -18.64
N GLY A 236 -9.33 8.38 -18.64
CA GLY A 236 -10.77 8.35 -18.82
C GLY A 236 -11.36 9.71 -19.14
N ALA A 237 -12.67 9.80 -19.07
CA ALA A 237 -13.43 11.02 -19.30
C ALA A 237 -14.25 11.40 -18.05
N GLU A 238 -14.35 12.71 -17.81
CA GLU A 238 -15.35 13.24 -16.89
C GLU A 238 -16.64 13.51 -17.63
N ILE A 239 -17.77 13.09 -17.08
CA ILE A 239 -19.10 13.25 -17.64
C ILE A 239 -20.01 13.87 -16.58
N ASP A 240 -20.72 14.94 -16.94
CA ASP A 240 -21.69 15.57 -16.07
C ASP A 240 -23.10 14.98 -16.32
N PHE A 241 -23.70 14.47 -15.26
CA PHE A 241 -25.08 13.95 -15.24
C PHE A 241 -25.99 14.95 -14.53
N PRO A 242 -26.88 15.64 -15.25
CA PRO A 242 -27.89 16.49 -14.61
C PRO A 242 -28.75 15.69 -13.63
N ILE A 243 -29.09 16.28 -12.50
CA ILE A 243 -30.01 15.69 -11.54
C ILE A 243 -31.45 16.06 -11.90
N ALA A 244 -32.32 15.07 -11.95
CA ALA A 244 -33.73 15.32 -12.24
C ALA A 244 -34.36 16.22 -11.16
N ASP A 245 -35.10 17.23 -11.61
CA ASP A 245 -35.82 18.17 -10.75
C ASP A 245 -34.89 19.00 -9.81
N SER A 246 -33.61 19.17 -10.16
CA SER A 246 -32.61 19.91 -9.39
C SER A 246 -31.67 20.69 -10.31
N PRO A 247 -31.12 21.84 -9.88
CA PRO A 247 -30.07 22.54 -10.63
C PRO A 247 -28.69 21.86 -10.52
N GLU A 248 -28.55 20.86 -9.66
CA GLU A 248 -27.29 20.17 -9.38
C GLU A 248 -26.91 19.20 -10.52
N GLN A 249 -25.63 18.89 -10.59
CA GLN A 249 -25.07 17.91 -11.51
C GLN A 249 -24.15 16.94 -10.76
N LEU A 250 -24.17 15.69 -11.17
CA LEU A 250 -23.27 14.67 -10.66
C LEU A 250 -22.13 14.46 -11.66
N LYS A 251 -20.91 14.81 -11.28
CA LYS A 251 -19.72 14.59 -12.11
C LYS A 251 -19.21 13.17 -11.87
N VAL A 252 -19.00 12.42 -12.93
CA VAL A 252 -18.49 11.05 -12.93
C VAL A 252 -17.19 10.96 -13.72
N PHE A 253 -16.20 10.29 -13.18
CA PHE A 253 -15.04 9.86 -13.95
C PHE A 253 -15.23 8.41 -14.40
N THR A 254 -15.03 8.12 -15.69
CA THR A 254 -15.09 6.76 -16.21
C THR A 254 -13.97 6.48 -17.23
N THR A 255 -13.41 5.28 -17.16
CA THR A 255 -12.47 4.77 -18.18
C THR A 255 -13.20 4.14 -19.38
N ARG A 256 -14.53 3.98 -19.28
CA ARG A 256 -15.38 3.31 -20.26
C ARG A 256 -16.53 4.22 -20.71
N ALA A 257 -16.19 5.41 -21.21
CA ALA A 257 -17.18 6.33 -21.76
C ALA A 257 -17.97 5.72 -22.97
N ASP A 258 -17.37 4.73 -23.65
CA ASP A 258 -17.98 3.95 -24.71
C ASP A 258 -19.25 3.17 -24.24
N THR A 259 -19.35 2.86 -22.97
CA THR A 259 -20.48 2.11 -22.41
C THR A 259 -21.63 2.98 -21.86
N LEU A 260 -21.59 4.29 -22.06
CA LEU A 260 -22.55 5.24 -21.48
C LEU A 260 -24.02 4.95 -21.80
N TYR A 261 -24.29 4.37 -22.97
CA TYR A 261 -25.64 3.92 -23.35
C TYR A 261 -26.18 2.77 -22.49
N GLY A 262 -25.28 1.99 -21.86
CA GLY A 262 -25.60 0.87 -20.99
C GLY A 262 -25.67 1.23 -19.50
N ALA A 263 -25.49 2.51 -19.16
CA ALA A 263 -25.67 2.97 -17.77
C ALA A 263 -27.12 2.84 -17.36
N SER A 264 -27.40 2.03 -16.33
CA SER A 264 -28.76 1.78 -15.84
C SER A 264 -29.04 2.37 -14.45
N TYR A 265 -27.99 2.71 -13.70
CA TYR A 265 -28.11 3.43 -12.43
C TYR A 265 -26.81 4.21 -12.14
N MET A 266 -26.88 5.05 -11.11
CA MET A 266 -25.75 5.82 -10.59
C MET A 266 -25.46 5.39 -9.17
N VAL A 267 -24.19 5.46 -8.75
CA VAL A 267 -23.81 5.21 -7.36
C VAL A 267 -22.92 6.34 -6.86
N ILE A 268 -23.20 6.81 -5.65
CA ILE A 268 -22.38 7.80 -4.94
C ILE A 268 -21.83 7.22 -3.64
N ALA A 269 -20.65 7.72 -3.26
CA ALA A 269 -20.03 7.38 -1.99
C ALA A 269 -20.88 7.88 -0.80
N PRO A 270 -20.88 7.17 0.34
CA PRO A 270 -21.54 7.63 1.56
C PRO A 270 -21.10 9.00 2.08
N GLU A 271 -19.88 9.43 1.70
CA GLU A 271 -19.28 10.71 2.07
C GLU A 271 -19.46 11.80 0.99
N HIS A 272 -20.21 11.52 -0.08
CA HIS A 272 -20.34 12.46 -1.20
C HIS A 272 -20.95 13.78 -0.78
N PRO A 273 -20.40 14.95 -1.18
CA PRO A 273 -20.89 16.27 -0.74
C PRO A 273 -22.35 16.55 -1.08
N LEU A 274 -22.85 15.99 -2.19
CA LEU A 274 -24.25 16.16 -2.62
C LEU A 274 -25.22 15.16 -1.97
N LEU A 275 -24.74 14.24 -1.12
CA LEU A 275 -25.60 13.20 -0.53
C LEU A 275 -26.86 13.76 0.13
N ALA A 276 -26.70 14.80 0.94
CA ALA A 276 -27.84 15.43 1.63
C ALA A 276 -28.86 16.05 0.66
N ALA A 277 -28.39 16.64 -0.44
CA ALA A 277 -29.25 17.23 -1.47
C ALA A 277 -29.94 16.16 -2.35
N LEU A 278 -29.33 14.99 -2.49
CA LEU A 278 -29.82 13.87 -3.29
C LEU A 278 -30.67 12.88 -2.48
N THR A 279 -30.80 13.07 -1.17
CA THR A 279 -31.61 12.20 -0.31
C THR A 279 -33.02 12.72 -0.18
N SER A 280 -34.00 11.95 -0.66
CA SER A 280 -35.38 12.33 -0.49
C SER A 280 -35.84 12.20 0.98
N PRO A 281 -36.83 12.95 1.43
CA PRO A 281 -37.32 12.84 2.81
C PRO A 281 -37.75 11.41 3.21
N GLN A 282 -38.26 10.64 2.25
CA GLN A 282 -38.69 9.25 2.48
C GLN A 282 -37.53 8.30 2.70
N GLN A 283 -36.35 8.61 2.14
CA GLN A 283 -35.16 7.79 2.25
C GLN A 283 -34.15 8.27 3.33
N ALA A 284 -34.43 9.41 3.97
CA ALA A 284 -33.52 10.08 4.88
C ALA A 284 -33.00 9.16 6.00
N GLN A 285 -33.86 8.40 6.66
CA GLN A 285 -33.44 7.50 7.73
C GLN A 285 -32.62 6.34 7.22
N ALA A 286 -33.06 5.68 6.14
CA ALA A 286 -32.32 4.54 5.56
C ALA A 286 -30.96 4.94 5.06
N VAL A 287 -30.81 6.10 4.42
CA VAL A 287 -29.53 6.65 3.98
C VAL A 287 -28.64 6.97 5.17
N GLN A 288 -29.16 7.59 6.22
CA GLN A 288 -28.41 7.91 7.42
C GLN A 288 -27.85 6.64 8.10
N ASP A 289 -28.69 5.62 8.29
CA ASP A 289 -28.30 4.35 8.89
C ASP A 289 -27.20 3.65 8.06
N TYR A 290 -27.32 3.70 6.73
CA TYR A 290 -26.32 3.15 5.82
C TYR A 290 -24.98 3.90 5.91
N VAL A 291 -25.00 5.22 5.92
CA VAL A 291 -23.78 6.06 6.08
C VAL A 291 -23.06 5.76 7.38
N GLU A 292 -23.80 5.60 8.47
CA GLU A 292 -23.22 5.26 9.78
C GLU A 292 -22.54 3.90 9.75
N ALA A 293 -23.19 2.89 9.16
CA ALA A 293 -22.61 1.56 8.97
C ALA A 293 -21.36 1.59 8.06
N ALA A 294 -21.38 2.36 6.98
CA ALA A 294 -20.24 2.48 6.05
C ALA A 294 -19.01 3.16 6.68
N ARG A 295 -19.20 4.09 7.63
CA ARG A 295 -18.10 4.79 8.31
C ARG A 295 -17.16 3.88 9.07
N SER A 296 -17.63 2.72 9.50
CA SER A 296 -16.81 1.74 10.23
C SER A 296 -15.90 0.90 9.34
N LYS A 297 -16.04 0.98 8.01
CA LYS A 297 -15.28 0.19 7.03
C LYS A 297 -14.09 0.97 6.48
N SER A 298 -12.97 0.29 6.24
CA SER A 298 -11.81 0.84 5.53
C SER A 298 -12.04 0.88 4.02
N ASP A 299 -11.27 1.71 3.30
CA ASP A 299 -11.33 1.75 1.84
C ASP A 299 -10.98 0.39 1.20
N LEU A 300 -10.07 -0.38 1.83
CA LEU A 300 -9.70 -1.73 1.38
C LEU A 300 -10.87 -2.72 1.54
N GLU A 301 -11.56 -2.71 2.68
CA GLU A 301 -12.74 -3.54 2.91
C GLU A 301 -13.86 -3.23 1.93
N ARG A 302 -14.03 -1.95 1.63
CA ARG A 302 -15.04 -1.46 0.69
C ARG A 302 -14.73 -1.85 -0.75
N ALA A 303 -13.44 -1.84 -1.16
CA ALA A 303 -13.02 -2.08 -2.54
C ALA A 303 -12.82 -3.56 -2.88
N GLU A 304 -12.15 -4.34 -2.00
CA GLU A 304 -11.68 -5.68 -2.36
C GLU A 304 -12.35 -6.83 -1.60
N LEU A 305 -12.80 -6.59 -0.36
CA LEU A 305 -13.29 -7.65 0.52
C LEU A 305 -14.82 -7.77 0.58
N ALA A 306 -15.55 -6.85 -0.02
CA ALA A 306 -17.02 -6.86 0.01
C ALA A 306 -17.58 -8.02 -0.84
N LYS A 307 -17.74 -9.19 -0.20
CA LYS A 307 -18.40 -10.36 -0.80
C LYS A 307 -19.91 -10.14 -1.01
N GLU A 308 -20.55 -9.33 -0.18
CA GLU A 308 -21.95 -8.96 -0.28
C GLU A 308 -22.08 -7.51 -0.74
N LYS A 309 -22.87 -7.29 -1.79
CA LYS A 309 -23.15 -5.95 -2.28
C LYS A 309 -24.24 -5.33 -1.43
N THR A 310 -23.93 -4.17 -0.83
CA THR A 310 -24.85 -3.39 -0.01
C THR A 310 -25.05 -2.00 -0.58
N GLY A 311 -26.22 -1.43 -0.39
CA GLY A 311 -26.52 -0.09 -0.84
C GLY A 311 -27.94 0.33 -0.45
N VAL A 312 -28.23 1.62 -0.61
CA VAL A 312 -29.55 2.18 -0.35
C VAL A 312 -29.92 3.17 -1.45
N PHE A 313 -31.17 3.15 -1.91
CA PHE A 313 -31.67 4.12 -2.88
C PHE A 313 -31.81 5.49 -2.23
N SER A 314 -31.27 6.54 -2.87
CA SER A 314 -31.33 7.91 -2.34
C SER A 314 -32.69 8.58 -2.49
N GLY A 315 -33.52 8.09 -3.41
CA GLY A 315 -34.79 8.71 -3.79
C GLY A 315 -34.67 9.73 -4.92
N ALA A 316 -33.48 10.01 -5.42
CA ALA A 316 -33.22 10.91 -6.54
C ALA A 316 -32.83 10.15 -7.82
N TYR A 317 -32.87 10.87 -8.95
CA TYR A 317 -32.51 10.35 -10.26
C TYR A 317 -31.55 11.30 -10.96
N ALA A 318 -30.58 10.75 -11.67
CA ALA A 318 -29.78 11.47 -12.65
C ALA A 318 -30.34 11.29 -14.06
N ILE A 319 -29.98 12.18 -14.97
CA ILE A 319 -30.36 12.11 -16.39
C ILE A 319 -29.12 11.70 -17.19
N ASN A 320 -29.20 10.60 -17.91
CA ASN A 320 -28.14 10.20 -18.82
C ASN A 320 -28.03 11.26 -19.95
N PRO A 321 -26.89 11.91 -20.14
CA PRO A 321 -26.77 13.04 -21.08
C PRO A 321 -26.93 12.63 -22.54
N ILE A 322 -26.78 11.33 -22.87
CA ILE A 322 -26.86 10.84 -24.26
C ILE A 322 -28.27 10.46 -24.66
N ASN A 323 -28.95 9.62 -23.83
CA ASN A 323 -30.24 9.04 -24.20
C ASN A 323 -31.42 9.59 -23.37
N GLN A 324 -31.16 10.56 -22.47
CA GLN A 324 -32.15 11.21 -21.61
C GLN A 324 -32.91 10.29 -20.64
N GLN A 325 -32.41 9.08 -20.42
CA GLN A 325 -32.99 8.16 -19.46
C GLN A 325 -32.78 8.65 -18.02
N ARG A 326 -33.77 8.39 -17.16
CA ARG A 326 -33.67 8.62 -15.72
C ARG A 326 -32.99 7.44 -15.05
N LEU A 327 -31.87 7.68 -14.40
CA LEU A 327 -31.05 6.67 -13.72
C LEU A 327 -31.21 6.85 -12.21
N PRO A 328 -31.67 5.83 -11.46
CA PRO A 328 -31.78 5.93 -10.01
C PRO A 328 -30.39 6.11 -9.38
N ILE A 329 -30.31 6.98 -8.35
CA ILE A 329 -29.06 7.24 -7.63
C ILE A 329 -29.05 6.42 -6.35
N TRP A 330 -28.08 5.53 -6.25
CA TRP A 330 -27.83 4.69 -5.08
C TRP A 330 -26.66 5.24 -4.27
N VAL A 331 -26.68 4.96 -2.97
CA VAL A 331 -25.56 5.18 -2.05
C VAL A 331 -24.97 3.83 -1.74
N ALA A 332 -23.70 3.61 -2.06
CA ALA A 332 -23.04 2.34 -1.79
C ALA A 332 -21.58 2.52 -1.38
N ASP A 333 -21.13 1.68 -0.50
CA ASP A 333 -19.82 1.77 0.12
C ASP A 333 -18.64 1.33 -0.77
N TYR A 334 -18.90 0.61 -1.88
CA TYR A 334 -17.86 0.24 -2.83
C TYR A 334 -17.38 1.42 -3.74
N VAL A 335 -18.07 2.56 -3.69
CA VAL A 335 -17.61 3.81 -4.32
C VAL A 335 -16.85 4.65 -3.29
N LEU A 336 -15.66 5.08 -3.65
CA LEU A 336 -14.73 5.78 -2.77
C LEU A 336 -14.56 7.24 -3.18
N MET A 337 -14.54 8.16 -2.21
CA MET A 337 -14.18 9.57 -2.44
C MET A 337 -12.71 9.77 -2.81
N SER A 338 -11.86 8.80 -2.49
CA SER A 338 -10.42 8.82 -2.80
C SER A 338 -10.11 8.48 -4.28
N TYR A 339 -11.09 7.97 -5.03
CA TYR A 339 -10.96 7.63 -6.45
C TYR A 339 -12.00 8.36 -7.29
N GLY A 340 -11.53 9.11 -8.29
CA GLY A 340 -12.38 9.90 -9.18
C GLY A 340 -13.13 11.01 -8.46
N THR A 341 -14.44 11.07 -8.66
CA THR A 341 -15.32 12.13 -8.13
C THR A 341 -16.15 11.68 -6.92
N GLY A 342 -16.01 10.43 -6.47
CA GLY A 342 -16.91 9.84 -5.47
C GLY A 342 -18.29 9.47 -6.03
N ALA A 343 -18.43 9.48 -7.37
CA ALA A 343 -19.63 9.06 -8.07
C ALA A 343 -19.28 8.21 -9.29
N ILE A 344 -20.06 7.21 -9.61
CA ILE A 344 -19.91 6.38 -10.80
C ILE A 344 -21.21 6.28 -11.57
N MET A 345 -21.14 6.14 -12.88
CA MET A 345 -22.18 5.53 -13.70
C MET A 345 -22.00 4.02 -13.64
N ALA A 346 -23.03 3.28 -13.31
CA ALA A 346 -22.99 1.85 -13.25
C ALA A 346 -23.45 1.23 -14.56
N VAL A 347 -22.62 0.31 -15.09
CA VAL A 347 -22.88 -0.39 -16.34
C VAL A 347 -22.83 -1.89 -16.10
N PRO A 348 -23.90 -2.49 -15.57
CA PRO A 348 -23.92 -3.89 -15.12
C PRO A 348 -23.52 -4.91 -16.19
N ALA A 349 -23.84 -4.65 -17.46
CA ALA A 349 -23.47 -5.55 -18.52
C ALA A 349 -21.95 -5.61 -18.79
N HIS A 350 -21.18 -4.60 -18.32
CA HIS A 350 -19.75 -4.43 -18.67
C HIS A 350 -18.82 -4.17 -17.48
N ASP A 351 -19.33 -4.17 -16.26
CA ASP A 351 -18.55 -4.19 -15.03
C ASP A 351 -19.10 -5.25 -14.06
N GLN A 352 -18.24 -6.15 -13.59
CA GLN A 352 -18.67 -7.27 -12.75
C GLN A 352 -19.21 -6.83 -11.40
N ARG A 353 -18.67 -5.75 -10.81
CA ARG A 353 -19.15 -5.22 -9.52
C ARG A 353 -20.54 -4.61 -9.65
N ASP A 354 -20.75 -3.88 -10.75
CA ASP A 354 -22.05 -3.31 -11.08
C ASP A 354 -23.07 -4.41 -11.39
N PHE A 355 -22.64 -5.49 -12.07
CA PHE A 355 -23.49 -6.63 -12.35
C PHE A 355 -23.99 -7.32 -11.08
N GLU A 356 -23.08 -7.60 -10.15
CA GLU A 356 -23.42 -8.21 -8.86
C GLU A 356 -24.34 -7.32 -8.02
N PHE A 357 -24.12 -6.00 -8.04
CA PHE A 357 -24.98 -5.04 -7.38
C PHE A 357 -26.37 -5.00 -8.04
N ALA A 358 -26.43 -4.95 -9.36
CA ALA A 358 -27.69 -4.97 -10.11
C ALA A 358 -28.52 -6.23 -9.81
N GLN A 359 -27.87 -7.38 -9.70
CA GLN A 359 -28.55 -8.63 -9.31
C GLN A 359 -29.11 -8.56 -7.87
N CYS A 360 -28.36 -7.99 -6.92
CA CYS A 360 -28.82 -7.87 -5.53
C CYS A 360 -30.06 -6.97 -5.39
N PHE A 361 -30.19 -5.95 -6.23
CA PHE A 361 -31.23 -4.93 -6.11
C PHE A 361 -32.24 -4.94 -7.26
N ASP A 362 -32.26 -6.00 -8.07
CA ASP A 362 -33.16 -6.19 -9.22
C ASP A 362 -33.14 -4.99 -10.20
N LEU A 363 -31.93 -4.52 -10.53
CA LEU A 363 -31.70 -3.39 -11.43
C LEU A 363 -31.48 -3.88 -12.87
N GLU A 364 -31.79 -3.02 -13.83
CA GLU A 364 -31.69 -3.34 -15.25
C GLU A 364 -30.25 -3.58 -15.71
N VAL A 365 -30.03 -4.61 -16.54
CA VAL A 365 -28.75 -4.95 -17.15
C VAL A 365 -28.84 -4.76 -18.65
N LEU A 366 -28.17 -3.71 -19.20
CA LEU A 366 -28.27 -3.30 -20.59
C LEU A 366 -26.95 -3.59 -21.33
N PRO A 367 -26.85 -4.66 -22.13
CA PRO A 367 -25.65 -4.92 -22.93
C PRO A 367 -25.55 -3.95 -24.10
N VAL A 368 -24.41 -3.25 -24.21
CA VAL A 368 -24.12 -2.25 -25.26
C VAL A 368 -22.82 -2.54 -26.01
N ILE A 369 -21.99 -3.45 -25.49
CA ILE A 369 -20.78 -3.94 -26.14
C ILE A 369 -20.95 -5.43 -26.42
N GLN A 370 -20.72 -5.81 -27.65
CA GLN A 370 -20.83 -7.19 -28.09
C GLN A 370 -19.44 -7.79 -28.41
N ALA A 371 -19.20 -9.01 -27.96
CA ALA A 371 -17.98 -9.73 -28.27
C ALA A 371 -17.81 -9.90 -29.78
N PRO A 372 -16.61 -9.76 -30.36
CA PRO A 372 -16.39 -9.92 -31.81
C PRO A 372 -16.86 -11.26 -32.38
N GLU A 373 -16.78 -12.32 -31.58
CA GLU A 373 -17.19 -13.67 -31.92
C GLU A 373 -18.72 -13.84 -32.05
N LYS A 374 -19.49 -12.91 -31.48
CA LYS A 374 -20.95 -12.91 -31.41
C LYS A 374 -21.61 -11.81 -32.27
N GLU A 375 -20.88 -11.22 -33.21
CA GLU A 375 -21.32 -10.05 -33.99
C GLU A 375 -22.66 -10.24 -34.74
N ASN A 376 -23.09 -11.48 -34.93
CA ASN A 376 -24.35 -11.85 -35.63
C ASN A 376 -25.45 -12.37 -34.70
N GLU A 377 -25.24 -12.35 -33.37
CA GLU A 377 -26.24 -12.77 -32.39
C GLU A 377 -26.90 -11.53 -31.77
N SER A 378 -28.18 -11.64 -31.42
CA SER A 378 -28.84 -10.59 -30.64
C SER A 378 -28.16 -10.46 -29.27
N PRO A 379 -28.04 -9.24 -28.68
CA PRO A 379 -27.49 -9.07 -27.34
C PRO A 379 -28.18 -10.01 -26.35
N GLN A 380 -27.41 -10.77 -25.58
CA GLN A 380 -27.94 -11.77 -24.67
C GLN A 380 -28.68 -11.05 -23.51
N GLN A 381 -29.99 -11.25 -23.42
CA GLN A 381 -30.81 -10.70 -22.32
C GLN A 381 -30.58 -11.44 -20.98
N ASP A 382 -30.15 -12.70 -21.01
CA ASP A 382 -29.87 -13.51 -19.80
C ASP A 382 -28.37 -13.66 -19.55
N MET A 383 -27.72 -12.58 -19.11
CA MET A 383 -26.32 -12.61 -18.73
C MET A 383 -26.12 -13.26 -17.35
N GLN A 384 -25.16 -14.18 -17.24
CA GLN A 384 -24.75 -14.80 -15.97
C GLN A 384 -23.56 -14.06 -15.33
N THR A 385 -22.86 -13.23 -16.09
CA THR A 385 -21.69 -12.45 -15.70
C THR A 385 -21.53 -11.28 -16.65
N ALA A 386 -20.89 -10.22 -16.19
CA ALA A 386 -20.58 -9.06 -17.02
C ALA A 386 -19.57 -9.41 -18.15
N TYR A 387 -19.74 -8.79 -19.31
CA TYR A 387 -18.78 -8.88 -20.40
C TYR A 387 -17.80 -7.69 -20.34
N THR A 388 -16.57 -7.94 -19.96
CA THR A 388 -15.53 -6.90 -19.79
C THR A 388 -14.50 -6.85 -20.93
N GLY A 389 -14.67 -7.69 -21.95
CA GLY A 389 -13.76 -7.80 -23.09
C GLY A 389 -13.91 -6.66 -24.11
N PRO A 390 -13.02 -6.64 -25.13
CA PRO A 390 -13.16 -5.73 -26.26
C PRO A 390 -14.33 -6.14 -27.15
N GLY A 391 -14.98 -5.16 -27.79
CA GLY A 391 -16.11 -5.42 -28.67
C GLY A 391 -16.53 -4.19 -29.48
N LYS A 392 -17.64 -4.32 -30.20
CA LYS A 392 -18.31 -3.26 -30.95
C LYS A 392 -19.62 -2.87 -30.29
#